data_deb67e643da5f0b116b1e68c0f46cf00
#
_entry.id   deb67e643da5f0b116b1e68c0f46cf00
#
_cell.length_a   1.000
_cell.length_b   1.000
_cell.length_c   1.000
_cell.angle_alpha   90.00
_cell.angle_beta   90.00
_cell.angle_gamma   90.00
#
_symmetry.space_group_name_H-M   'P 1'
#
loop_
_entity.id
_entity.type
_entity.pdbx_description
1 polymer ?
#
loop_
_entity_poly.entity_id
_entity_poly.type
_entity_poly.pdbx_seq_one_letter_code
_entity_poly.pdbx_strand_id
1 'polypeptide(L)'
;MSATVKPVPVQVATATTQIKCVYGQDMDEINLQDYVKNADAVGGVSVKVATGSTMLDGMQLDGGKLSGKPKKVYTDGKDVTFTFTAKNGNTANLTLHFLVAKADPTVKVAVDGDSHTEGDLVSELKLILSGNNTKGLAEIISEIKALTAGENTLTWEFTPEDGENYNVVTGTVVVNAQTTTTTTTTTTTTTTTTTTTNETTATTEETTTTNETTATTEATTTTNETTATTEATTTTNETAATTEATTTTNETTATTEETTTTSE
;
A
#
# COMPACT_ATOMS: atom_id res chain seq x y z
N MET A 1 65.44 29.04 44.44
CA MET A 1 64.41 27.99 44.64
C MET A 1 63.54 27.96 43.42
N SER A 2 63.60 26.90 42.62
CA SER A 2 62.69 26.74 41.45
C SER A 2 61.37 26.18 41.95
N ALA A 3 60.32 26.98 41.87
CA ALA A 3 58.99 26.50 42.19
C ALA A 3 58.53 25.51 41.12
N THR A 4 58.38 24.26 41.47
CA THR A 4 57.84 23.20 40.61
C THR A 4 56.32 23.47 40.48
N VAL A 5 55.88 24.08 39.42
CA VAL A 5 54.45 24.25 39.12
C VAL A 5 53.87 22.85 38.85
N LYS A 6 53.00 22.38 39.72
CA LYS A 6 52.31 21.10 39.53
C LYS A 6 51.40 21.19 38.29
N PRO A 7 51.52 20.28 37.32
CA PRO A 7 50.67 20.32 36.14
C PRO A 7 49.18 20.23 36.50
N VAL A 8 48.37 21.10 35.94
CA VAL A 8 46.89 21.10 36.12
C VAL A 8 46.32 19.86 35.44
N PRO A 9 45.54 19.02 36.11
CA PRO A 9 44.90 17.87 35.50
C PRO A 9 43.76 18.30 34.58
N VAL A 10 43.52 17.55 33.51
CA VAL A 10 42.33 17.71 32.65
C VAL A 10 41.09 17.32 33.44
N GLN A 11 40.07 18.15 33.41
CA GLN A 11 38.78 17.89 34.04
C GLN A 11 37.72 17.78 32.92
N VAL A 12 37.07 16.63 32.83
CA VAL A 12 35.96 16.38 31.89
C VAL A 12 34.61 16.25 32.61
N ALA A 13 33.54 16.33 31.89
CA ALA A 13 32.22 16.06 32.43
C ALA A 13 32.13 14.63 32.95
N THR A 14 31.50 14.47 34.11
CA THR A 14 31.40 13.16 34.81
C THR A 14 30.07 12.45 34.53
N ALA A 15 29.10 13.15 33.94
CA ALA A 15 27.82 12.52 33.58
C ALA A 15 27.96 11.72 32.27
N THR A 16 27.48 10.50 32.27
CA THR A 16 27.35 9.71 31.06
C THR A 16 26.30 10.40 30.18
N THR A 17 26.75 11.10 29.16
CA THR A 17 25.85 11.75 28.22
C THR A 17 25.34 10.71 27.23
N GLN A 18 24.04 10.54 27.21
CA GLN A 18 23.40 9.67 26.23
C GLN A 18 23.20 10.41 24.90
N ILE A 19 23.72 9.86 23.83
CA ILE A 19 23.59 10.37 22.48
C ILE A 19 22.61 9.50 21.72
N LYS A 20 21.56 10.11 21.20
CA LYS A 20 20.56 9.42 20.39
C LYS A 20 20.83 9.66 18.90
N CYS A 21 20.91 8.59 18.15
CA CYS A 21 21.13 8.57 16.72
C CYS A 21 20.09 7.67 16.04
N VAL A 22 20.00 7.79 14.73
CA VAL A 22 19.20 6.91 13.88
C VAL A 22 20.10 6.29 12.83
N TYR A 23 19.91 5.02 12.57
CA TYR A 23 20.65 4.28 11.54
C TYR A 23 20.64 5.02 10.21
N GLY A 24 21.82 5.15 9.58
CA GLY A 24 21.96 5.74 8.24
C GLY A 24 21.67 7.23 8.14
N GLN A 25 21.35 7.93 9.22
CA GLN A 25 21.12 9.38 9.24
C GLN A 25 22.36 10.12 9.78
N ASP A 26 22.58 11.33 9.25
CA ASP A 26 23.63 12.19 9.78
C ASP A 26 23.33 12.55 11.23
N MET A 27 24.32 12.37 12.09
CA MET A 27 24.26 12.84 13.46
C MET A 27 24.70 14.31 13.53
N ASP A 28 24.07 15.07 14.41
CA ASP A 28 24.56 16.42 14.73
C ASP A 28 26.00 16.35 15.22
N GLU A 29 26.84 17.24 14.68
CA GLU A 29 28.25 17.32 15.08
C GLU A 29 28.38 17.62 16.56
N ILE A 30 29.14 16.81 17.28
CA ILE A 30 29.48 16.99 18.68
C ILE A 30 30.93 17.44 18.81
N ASN A 31 31.12 18.63 19.34
CA ASN A 31 32.45 19.07 19.75
C ASN A 31 32.81 18.50 21.10
N LEU A 32 33.68 17.50 21.14
CA LEU A 32 34.07 16.85 22.37
C LEU A 32 34.85 17.78 23.33
N GLN A 33 35.44 18.86 22.85
CA GLN A 33 36.10 19.85 23.67
C GLN A 33 35.14 20.58 24.62
N ASP A 34 33.87 20.65 24.31
CA ASP A 34 32.85 21.29 25.13
C ASP A 34 32.61 20.51 26.46
N TYR A 35 33.06 19.28 26.51
CA TYR A 35 33.03 18.47 27.73
C TYR A 35 34.22 18.72 28.68
N VAL A 36 35.21 19.52 28.27
CA VAL A 36 36.36 19.87 29.09
C VAL A 36 36.02 21.09 29.94
N LYS A 37 36.00 20.92 31.27
CA LYS A 37 35.60 21.96 32.21
C LYS A 37 36.67 23.03 32.47
N ASN A 38 37.93 22.75 32.17
CA ASN A 38 39.08 23.62 32.47
C ASN A 38 40.03 23.77 31.28
N ALA A 39 39.45 23.90 30.06
CA ALA A 39 40.20 23.99 28.79
C ALA A 39 41.25 25.10 28.80
N ASP A 40 40.91 26.28 29.31
CA ASP A 40 41.83 27.41 29.42
C ASP A 40 43.02 27.13 30.32
N ALA A 41 42.78 26.47 31.48
CA ALA A 41 43.82 26.18 32.43
C ALA A 41 44.83 25.12 31.93
N VAL A 42 44.42 24.24 31.01
CA VAL A 42 45.27 23.21 30.43
C VAL A 42 45.85 23.55 29.10
N GLY A 43 45.47 24.72 28.53
CA GLY A 43 45.98 25.24 27.25
C GLY A 43 45.51 24.46 26.01
N GLY A 44 44.32 23.93 26.09
CA GLY A 44 43.66 23.07 25.09
C GLY A 44 44.00 21.62 25.23
N VAL A 45 43.19 20.76 24.63
CA VAL A 45 43.30 19.31 24.65
C VAL A 45 43.23 18.70 23.27
N SER A 46 43.90 17.62 23.04
CA SER A 46 43.67 16.71 21.91
C SER A 46 42.75 15.58 22.35
N VAL A 47 41.93 15.09 21.46
CA VAL A 47 40.96 14.03 21.76
C VAL A 47 41.17 12.85 20.79
N LYS A 48 41.16 11.65 21.33
CA LYS A 48 41.21 10.40 20.57
C LYS A 48 40.30 9.36 21.19
N VAL A 49 39.94 8.34 20.43
CA VAL A 49 39.27 7.15 20.99
C VAL A 49 40.25 6.46 21.94
N ALA A 50 39.77 6.12 23.13
CA ALA A 50 40.59 5.48 24.16
C ALA A 50 41.06 4.08 23.73
N THR A 51 42.22 3.67 24.17
CA THR A 51 42.71 2.31 23.95
C THR A 51 41.71 1.29 24.54
N GLY A 52 41.34 0.29 23.72
CA GLY A 52 40.35 -0.71 24.09
C GLY A 52 38.88 -0.28 23.82
N SER A 53 38.62 0.98 23.44
CA SER A 53 37.33 1.40 22.99
C SER A 53 37.27 1.42 21.45
N THR A 54 36.10 1.21 20.89
CA THR A 54 35.89 1.24 19.43
C THR A 54 34.79 2.23 19.07
N MET A 55 35.05 3.05 18.06
CA MET A 55 34.04 3.95 17.48
C MET A 55 32.84 3.15 16.94
N LEU A 56 31.68 3.77 16.88
CA LEU A 56 30.58 3.24 16.12
C LEU A 56 30.94 3.23 14.63
N ASP A 57 30.52 2.16 13.97
CA ASP A 57 30.70 2.04 12.52
C ASP A 57 29.95 3.18 11.78
N GLY A 58 30.65 3.81 10.81
CA GLY A 58 30.14 4.96 10.07
C GLY A 58 30.32 6.32 10.75
N MET A 59 30.86 6.36 11.98
CA MET A 59 31.20 7.59 12.69
C MET A 59 32.68 7.93 12.55
N GLN A 60 32.99 9.20 12.66
CA GLN A 60 34.35 9.72 12.57
C GLN A 60 34.63 10.78 13.64
N LEU A 61 35.90 10.85 14.05
CA LEU A 61 36.41 11.85 14.96
C LEU A 61 37.50 12.64 14.25
N ASP A 62 37.26 13.91 14.01
CA ASP A 62 38.23 14.82 13.40
C ASP A 62 38.41 16.07 14.24
N GLY A 63 39.66 16.39 14.61
CA GLY A 63 39.97 17.57 15.42
C GLY A 63 39.22 17.71 16.75
N GLY A 64 38.70 16.61 17.29
CA GLY A 64 37.87 16.61 18.48
C GLY A 64 36.36 16.78 18.19
N LYS A 65 35.98 16.83 16.92
CA LYS A 65 34.59 16.86 16.45
C LYS A 65 34.16 15.48 16.04
N LEU A 66 33.05 15.02 16.59
CA LEU A 66 32.44 13.73 16.32
C LEU A 66 31.26 13.94 15.38
N SER A 67 31.23 13.23 14.26
CA SER A 67 30.19 13.30 13.25
C SER A 67 30.06 11.97 12.50
N GLY A 68 29.08 11.86 11.62
CA GLY A 68 28.90 10.74 10.71
C GLY A 68 27.51 10.13 10.72
N LYS A 69 27.40 8.98 10.06
CA LYS A 69 26.16 8.21 9.93
C LYS A 69 26.37 6.82 10.53
N PRO A 70 25.72 6.49 11.67
CA PRO A 70 25.80 5.14 12.21
C PRO A 70 25.33 4.09 11.20
N LYS A 71 26.15 3.05 11.02
CA LYS A 71 25.87 1.95 10.07
C LYS A 71 25.42 0.66 10.77
N LYS A 72 25.10 0.75 12.05
CA LYS A 72 24.58 -0.36 12.84
C LYS A 72 23.69 0.17 13.95
N VAL A 73 22.58 -0.53 14.18
CA VAL A 73 21.65 -0.27 15.29
C VAL A 73 22.24 -0.76 16.61
N TYR A 74 22.03 0.01 17.68
CA TYR A 74 22.42 -0.31 19.05
C TYR A 74 21.28 0.12 19.98
N THR A 75 20.25 -0.70 20.09
CA THR A 75 19.06 -0.43 20.93
C THR A 75 19.38 -0.39 22.41
N ASP A 76 20.27 -1.27 22.86
CA ASP A 76 20.74 -1.32 24.25
C ASP A 76 21.87 -0.35 24.50
N GLY A 77 22.30 0.35 23.45
CA GLY A 77 23.38 1.30 23.49
C GLY A 77 24.76 0.70 23.31
N LYS A 78 25.71 1.58 23.00
CA LYS A 78 27.14 1.29 22.90
C LYS A 78 27.93 2.41 23.53
N ASP A 79 28.83 2.03 24.43
CA ASP A 79 29.76 2.94 25.08
C ASP A 79 30.99 3.17 24.20
N VAL A 80 31.35 4.44 24.02
CA VAL A 80 32.59 4.86 23.39
C VAL A 80 33.32 5.78 24.37
N THR A 81 34.54 5.37 24.75
CA THR A 81 35.40 6.15 25.64
C THR A 81 36.40 6.97 24.79
N PHE A 82 36.52 8.24 25.14
CA PHE A 82 37.45 9.17 24.54
C PHE A 82 38.50 9.58 25.57
N THR A 83 39.76 9.64 25.16
CA THR A 83 40.85 10.13 25.95
C THR A 83 41.20 11.56 25.52
N PHE A 84 41.17 12.46 26.48
CA PHE A 84 41.58 13.86 26.35
C PHE A 84 43.00 13.98 26.88
N THR A 85 43.89 14.59 26.12
CA THR A 85 45.30 14.78 26.48
C THR A 85 45.64 16.26 26.42
N ALA A 86 45.99 16.85 27.52
CA ALA A 86 46.47 18.22 27.61
C ALA A 86 47.91 18.35 27.11
N LYS A 87 48.37 19.58 26.80
CA LYS A 87 49.73 19.87 26.37
C LYS A 87 50.77 19.45 27.40
N ASN A 88 50.43 19.43 28.69
CA ASN A 88 51.31 18.99 29.78
C ASN A 88 51.37 17.45 29.93
N GLY A 89 50.72 16.70 29.06
CA GLY A 89 50.67 15.24 29.07
C GLY A 89 49.62 14.61 30.01
N ASN A 90 48.92 15.41 30.81
CA ASN A 90 47.83 14.88 31.66
C ASN A 90 46.65 14.43 30.78
N THR A 91 46.02 13.34 31.20
CA THR A 91 44.91 12.74 30.50
C THR A 91 43.66 12.62 31.36
N ALA A 92 42.49 12.62 30.70
CA ALA A 92 41.21 12.25 31.30
C ALA A 92 40.37 11.48 30.27
N ASN A 93 39.47 10.63 30.76
CA ASN A 93 38.58 9.86 29.90
C ASN A 93 37.14 10.31 30.10
N LEU A 94 36.39 10.36 28.97
CA LEU A 94 34.96 10.58 28.92
C LEU A 94 34.32 9.41 28.15
N THR A 95 33.29 8.80 28.72
CA THR A 95 32.48 7.80 28.04
C THR A 95 31.18 8.41 27.64
N LEU A 96 30.87 8.28 26.36
CA LEU A 96 29.56 8.60 25.79
C LEU A 96 28.80 7.32 25.48
N HIS A 97 27.53 7.32 25.81
CA HIS A 97 26.62 6.19 25.58
C HIS A 97 25.75 6.48 24.35
N PHE A 98 25.94 5.75 23.28
CA PHE A 98 25.22 5.93 22.03
C PHE A 98 24.04 4.95 21.93
N LEU A 99 22.84 5.47 21.77
CA LEU A 99 21.67 4.71 21.36
C LEU A 99 21.44 4.97 19.88
N VAL A 100 21.47 3.93 19.07
CA VAL A 100 21.18 4.02 17.64
C VAL A 100 19.89 3.27 17.38
N ALA A 101 18.84 4.00 17.09
CA ALA A 101 17.53 3.45 16.73
C ALA A 101 17.51 2.97 15.28
N LYS A 102 16.59 2.07 14.97
CA LYS A 102 16.26 1.74 13.58
C LYS A 102 15.76 2.98 12.85
N ALA A 103 16.02 3.02 11.53
CA ALA A 103 15.46 4.04 10.66
C ALA A 103 14.09 3.60 10.11
N ASP A 104 13.24 4.55 9.81
CA ASP A 104 12.08 4.28 8.98
C ASP A 104 12.52 4.26 7.52
N PRO A 105 12.13 3.24 6.74
CA PRO A 105 12.47 3.21 5.33
C PRO A 105 11.69 4.28 4.56
N THR A 106 12.35 4.85 3.56
CA THR A 106 11.67 5.65 2.56
C THR A 106 11.09 4.71 1.52
N VAL A 107 9.79 4.79 1.27
CA VAL A 107 9.10 3.99 0.26
C VAL A 107 7.91 4.76 -0.29
N LYS A 108 7.71 4.67 -1.60
CA LYS A 108 6.49 5.12 -2.27
C LYS A 108 5.77 3.91 -2.81
N VAL A 109 4.51 3.77 -2.44
CA VAL A 109 3.66 2.65 -2.84
C VAL A 109 2.58 3.18 -3.77
N ALA A 110 2.38 2.50 -4.88
CA ALA A 110 1.29 2.70 -5.81
C ALA A 110 0.65 1.35 -6.13
N VAL A 111 -0.57 1.35 -6.63
CA VAL A 111 -1.22 0.16 -7.18
C VAL A 111 -0.91 0.08 -8.66
N ASP A 112 -0.61 -1.12 -9.16
CA ASP A 112 -0.36 -1.39 -10.58
C ASP A 112 -1.66 -1.29 -11.37
N GLY A 113 -1.59 -0.70 -12.57
CA GLY A 113 -2.72 -0.53 -13.47
C GLY A 113 -3.32 0.87 -13.43
N ASP A 114 -3.74 1.33 -14.62
CA ASP A 114 -4.29 2.69 -14.80
C ASP A 114 -5.82 2.74 -14.61
N SER A 115 -6.49 1.59 -14.57
CA SER A 115 -7.94 1.50 -14.44
C SER A 115 -8.37 0.33 -13.58
N HIS A 116 -9.16 0.63 -12.58
CA HIS A 116 -9.80 -0.33 -11.70
C HIS A 116 -11.30 -0.15 -11.78
N THR A 117 -12.05 -1.22 -11.52
CA THR A 117 -13.51 -1.23 -11.55
C THR A 117 -14.10 -1.59 -10.20
N GLU A 118 -15.32 -1.16 -9.99
CA GLU A 118 -16.11 -1.61 -8.83
C GLU A 118 -16.22 -3.14 -8.85
N GLY A 119 -15.96 -3.76 -7.71
CA GLY A 119 -15.94 -5.21 -7.55
C GLY A 119 -14.57 -5.86 -7.70
N ASP A 120 -13.55 -5.15 -8.20
CA ASP A 120 -12.19 -5.69 -8.27
C ASP A 120 -11.72 -6.10 -6.86
N LEU A 121 -11.19 -7.31 -6.75
CA LEU A 121 -10.75 -7.83 -5.46
C LEU A 121 -9.43 -7.18 -5.03
N VAL A 122 -9.40 -6.67 -3.81
CA VAL A 122 -8.20 -6.03 -3.24
C VAL A 122 -7.03 -7.02 -3.14
N SER A 123 -7.31 -8.32 -2.97
CA SER A 123 -6.29 -9.39 -2.93
C SER A 123 -5.58 -9.63 -4.27
N GLU A 124 -6.16 -9.15 -5.38
CA GLU A 124 -5.59 -9.28 -6.73
C GLU A 124 -4.78 -8.05 -7.15
N LEU A 125 -4.90 -6.96 -6.38
CA LEU A 125 -4.15 -5.74 -6.64
C LEU A 125 -2.67 -5.95 -6.38
N LYS A 126 -1.85 -5.49 -7.31
CA LYS A 126 -0.40 -5.53 -7.18
C LYS A 126 0.12 -4.16 -6.75
N LEU A 127 1.04 -4.17 -5.79
CA LEU A 127 1.71 -2.96 -5.36
C LEU A 127 3.02 -2.75 -6.13
N ILE A 128 3.23 -1.51 -6.56
CA ILE A 128 4.48 -1.04 -7.15
C ILE A 128 5.23 -0.20 -6.12
N LEU A 129 6.48 -0.56 -5.89
CA LEU A 129 7.37 0.17 -4.99
C LEU A 129 8.32 1.04 -5.80
N SER A 130 8.55 2.27 -5.34
CA SER A 130 9.51 3.19 -5.94
C SER A 130 10.17 4.07 -4.90
N GLY A 131 11.40 4.55 -5.22
CA GLY A 131 12.13 5.46 -4.35
C GLY A 131 12.51 4.86 -2.98
N ASN A 132 12.48 3.55 -2.86
CA ASN A 132 12.84 2.86 -1.63
C ASN A 132 14.36 2.86 -1.41
N ASN A 133 14.77 3.18 -0.18
CA ASN A 133 16.17 3.19 0.25
C ASN A 133 16.65 1.84 0.83
N THR A 134 15.74 0.89 0.96
CA THR A 134 16.01 -0.51 1.33
C THR A 134 15.10 -1.43 0.54
N LYS A 135 15.50 -2.68 0.35
CA LYS A 135 14.65 -3.72 -0.22
C LYS A 135 13.61 -4.16 0.78
N GLY A 136 12.48 -4.66 0.30
CA GLY A 136 11.41 -5.17 1.14
C GLY A 136 10.18 -5.53 0.33
N LEU A 137 9.15 -5.96 1.03
CA LEU A 137 7.85 -6.33 0.49
C LEU A 137 6.77 -5.39 1.05
N ALA A 138 5.88 -4.92 0.19
CA ALA A 138 4.67 -4.25 0.63
C ALA A 138 3.46 -5.14 0.40
N GLU A 139 2.56 -5.16 1.38
CA GLU A 139 1.31 -5.90 1.33
C GLU A 139 0.15 -5.00 1.71
N ILE A 140 -1.02 -5.23 1.13
CA ILE A 140 -2.24 -4.53 1.51
C ILE A 140 -2.79 -5.20 2.76
N ILE A 141 -3.00 -4.41 3.81
CA ILE A 141 -3.54 -4.86 5.10
C ILE A 141 -4.94 -4.29 5.38
N SER A 142 -5.57 -3.68 4.38
CA SER A 142 -6.94 -3.17 4.50
C SER A 142 -7.94 -4.30 4.72
N GLU A 143 -8.96 -4.04 5.51
CA GLU A 143 -10.11 -4.96 5.71
C GLU A 143 -11.07 -4.98 4.50
N ILE A 144 -10.94 -4.01 3.58
CA ILE A 144 -11.74 -3.92 2.36
C ILE A 144 -11.38 -5.10 1.47
N LYS A 145 -12.39 -5.87 1.05
CA LYS A 145 -12.20 -7.06 0.22
C LYS A 145 -12.31 -6.78 -1.27
N ALA A 146 -13.18 -5.84 -1.65
CA ALA A 146 -13.40 -5.42 -3.02
C ALA A 146 -13.53 -3.90 -3.11
N LEU A 147 -13.15 -3.35 -4.26
CA LEU A 147 -13.24 -1.92 -4.52
C LEU A 147 -14.72 -1.51 -4.69
N THR A 148 -15.04 -0.33 -4.17
CA THR A 148 -16.32 0.35 -4.45
C THR A 148 -16.08 1.43 -5.49
N ALA A 149 -17.14 1.84 -6.21
CA ALA A 149 -17.05 2.94 -7.15
C ALA A 149 -16.52 4.22 -6.51
N GLY A 150 -15.59 4.90 -7.19
CA GLY A 150 -14.93 6.10 -6.69
C GLY A 150 -13.63 5.82 -5.95
N GLU A 151 -13.29 6.68 -5.01
CA GLU A 151 -12.04 6.61 -4.26
C GLU A 151 -12.08 5.54 -3.17
N ASN A 152 -11.11 4.62 -3.20
CA ASN A 152 -10.87 3.61 -2.20
C ASN A 152 -9.50 3.86 -1.55
N THR A 153 -9.48 4.09 -0.25
CA THR A 153 -8.23 4.25 0.50
C THR A 153 -7.83 2.90 1.08
N LEU A 154 -6.73 2.36 0.58
CA LEU A 154 -6.16 1.10 1.04
C LEU A 154 -4.97 1.36 1.95
N THR A 155 -4.88 0.61 3.03
CA THR A 155 -3.73 0.63 3.94
C THR A 155 -2.77 -0.47 3.53
N TRP A 156 -1.49 -0.13 3.47
CA TRP A 156 -0.42 -1.06 3.18
C TRP A 156 0.60 -1.09 4.32
N GLU A 157 1.33 -2.19 4.42
CA GLU A 157 2.47 -2.37 5.29
C GLU A 157 3.70 -2.72 4.44
N PHE A 158 4.82 -2.07 4.70
CA PHE A 158 6.10 -2.39 4.09
C PHE A 158 7.02 -3.01 5.12
N THR A 159 7.45 -4.24 4.84
CA THR A 159 8.41 -5.01 5.64
C THR A 159 9.76 -4.99 4.95
N PRO A 160 10.77 -4.29 5.53
CA PRO A 160 12.13 -4.30 5.01
C PRO A 160 12.80 -5.67 5.10
N GLU A 161 13.60 -6.05 4.09
CA GLU A 161 14.48 -7.22 4.19
C GLU A 161 15.54 -7.04 5.30
N ASP A 162 16.05 -5.82 5.48
CA ASP A 162 16.97 -5.44 6.55
C ASP A 162 16.19 -5.02 7.82
N GLY A 163 15.48 -5.96 8.41
CA GLY A 163 14.74 -5.73 9.65
C GLY A 163 15.60 -5.48 10.90
N GLU A 164 16.92 -5.64 10.79
CA GLU A 164 17.83 -5.25 11.87
C GLU A 164 18.01 -3.74 11.97
N ASN A 165 18.02 -3.06 10.82
CA ASN A 165 18.32 -1.64 10.73
C ASN A 165 17.13 -0.76 10.40
N TYR A 166 16.04 -1.33 9.87
CA TYR A 166 14.83 -0.60 9.51
C TYR A 166 13.59 -1.08 10.25
N ASN A 167 12.68 -0.16 10.49
CA ASN A 167 11.35 -0.45 11.02
C ASN A 167 10.43 -0.94 9.90
N VAL A 168 9.41 -1.70 10.27
CA VAL A 168 8.21 -1.89 9.44
C VAL A 168 7.44 -0.57 9.45
N VAL A 169 6.94 -0.17 8.29
CA VAL A 169 6.15 1.06 8.15
C VAL A 169 4.85 0.79 7.43
N THR A 170 3.83 1.55 7.77
CA THR A 170 2.52 1.49 7.15
C THR A 170 2.20 2.83 6.47
N GLY A 171 1.32 2.78 5.51
CA GLY A 171 0.83 3.96 4.82
C GLY A 171 -0.46 3.68 4.09
N THR A 172 -0.91 4.64 3.31
CA THR A 172 -2.13 4.51 2.52
C THR A 172 -1.86 4.78 1.05
N VAL A 173 -2.65 4.15 0.19
CA VAL A 173 -2.72 4.42 -1.23
C VAL A 173 -4.17 4.57 -1.63
N VAL A 174 -4.45 5.52 -2.52
CA VAL A 174 -5.79 5.74 -3.05
C VAL A 174 -5.91 5.08 -4.41
N VAL A 175 -6.94 4.27 -4.57
CA VAL A 175 -7.32 3.61 -5.81
C VAL A 175 -8.67 4.14 -6.24
N ASN A 176 -8.76 4.64 -7.47
CA ASN A 176 -10.03 5.13 -8.02
C ASN A 176 -10.64 4.03 -8.91
N ALA A 177 -11.78 3.50 -8.49
CA ALA A 177 -12.50 2.48 -9.24
C ALA A 177 -13.67 3.11 -10.01
N GLN A 178 -13.77 2.75 -11.27
CA GLN A 178 -14.90 3.17 -12.13
C GLN A 178 -16.13 2.35 -11.80
N THR A 179 -17.30 2.96 -11.91
CA THR A 179 -18.58 2.22 -11.88
C THR A 179 -18.58 1.18 -12.98
N THR A 180 -18.96 -0.02 -12.66
CA THR A 180 -19.32 -1.00 -13.68
C THR A 180 -20.59 -0.49 -14.35
N THR A 181 -20.44 0.18 -15.49
CA THR A 181 -21.61 0.55 -16.29
C THR A 181 -22.12 -0.71 -16.98
N THR A 182 -23.04 -1.38 -16.33
CA THR A 182 -23.81 -2.43 -17.00
C THR A 182 -24.70 -1.72 -18.04
N THR A 183 -24.28 -1.74 -19.31
CA THR A 183 -25.12 -1.28 -20.40
C THR A 183 -26.24 -2.31 -20.57
N THR A 184 -27.38 -2.06 -19.94
CA THR A 184 -28.57 -2.85 -20.19
C THR A 184 -29.05 -2.48 -21.59
N THR A 185 -28.76 -3.32 -22.58
CA THR A 185 -29.37 -3.21 -23.89
C THR A 185 -30.73 -3.85 -23.81
N THR A 186 -31.76 -3.05 -23.61
CA THR A 186 -33.14 -3.53 -23.73
C THR A 186 -33.45 -3.70 -25.19
N THR A 187 -33.45 -4.92 -25.68
CA THR A 187 -33.93 -5.23 -27.03
C THR A 187 -35.40 -5.53 -26.91
N THR A 188 -36.23 -4.60 -27.36
CA THR A 188 -37.69 -4.83 -27.51
C THR A 188 -37.95 -5.33 -28.91
N THR A 189 -38.24 -6.61 -29.02
CA THR A 189 -38.69 -7.20 -30.29
C THR A 189 -40.21 -7.25 -30.29
N THR A 190 -40.83 -6.42 -31.11
CA THR A 190 -42.27 -6.47 -31.32
C THR A 190 -42.50 -7.20 -32.63
N THR A 191 -43.10 -8.37 -32.58
CA THR A 191 -43.51 -9.10 -33.76
C THR A 191 -45.02 -9.06 -33.86
N THR A 192 -45.54 -8.39 -34.89
CA THR A 192 -46.97 -8.37 -35.16
C THR A 192 -47.20 -9.25 -36.39
N THR A 193 -47.91 -10.34 -36.20
CA THR A 193 -48.28 -11.22 -37.30
C THR A 193 -49.77 -11.17 -37.48
N THR A 194 -50.20 -10.76 -38.66
CA THR A 194 -51.61 -10.77 -39.08
C THR A 194 -51.77 -11.77 -40.21
N THR A 195 -52.56 -12.76 -40.00
CA THR A 195 -52.77 -13.79 -40.99
C THR A 195 -54.24 -14.03 -41.32
N THR A 196 -54.52 -14.30 -42.55
CA THR A 196 -55.85 -14.62 -43.04
C THR A 196 -55.93 -16.01 -43.66
N THR A 197 -54.88 -16.86 -43.40
CA THR A 197 -54.79 -18.24 -43.90
C THR A 197 -55.13 -19.25 -42.82
N ASN A 198 -55.24 -20.50 -43.20
CA ASN A 198 -55.72 -21.54 -42.32
C ASN A 198 -54.71 -22.01 -41.24
N GLU A 199 -53.42 -21.67 -41.42
CA GLU A 199 -52.39 -22.03 -40.45
C GLU A 199 -51.38 -20.89 -40.24
N THR A 200 -51.09 -20.56 -38.99
CA THR A 200 -50.04 -19.61 -38.64
C THR A 200 -49.11 -20.20 -37.59
N THR A 201 -47.83 -20.25 -37.95
CA THR A 201 -46.77 -20.62 -36.98
C THR A 201 -45.84 -19.41 -36.82
N ALA A 202 -45.73 -18.91 -35.63
CA ALA A 202 -44.77 -17.86 -35.30
C ALA A 202 -43.78 -18.41 -34.24
N THR A 203 -42.48 -18.33 -34.55
CA THR A 203 -41.39 -18.68 -33.66
C THR A 203 -40.61 -17.41 -33.36
N THR A 204 -40.49 -17.07 -32.12
CA THR A 204 -39.66 -15.96 -31.68
C THR A 204 -38.60 -16.50 -30.74
N GLU A 205 -37.31 -16.32 -31.12
CA GLU A 205 -36.17 -16.63 -30.29
C GLU A 205 -35.58 -15.31 -29.81
N GLU A 206 -35.37 -15.22 -28.51
CA GLU A 206 -34.76 -14.05 -27.91
C GLU A 206 -33.59 -14.49 -27.01
N THR A 207 -32.43 -13.91 -27.30
CA THR A 207 -31.23 -14.16 -26.51
C THR A 207 -30.74 -12.85 -25.93
N THR A 208 -30.62 -12.80 -24.62
CA THR A 208 -30.09 -11.63 -23.93
C THR A 208 -28.88 -11.98 -23.07
N THR A 209 -27.90 -11.16 -23.12
CA THR A 209 -26.67 -11.29 -22.32
C THR A 209 -26.58 -10.24 -21.24
N THR A 210 -27.62 -9.44 -21.08
CA THR A 210 -27.69 -8.34 -20.11
C THR A 210 -28.84 -8.53 -19.11
N ASN A 211 -28.99 -7.62 -18.21
CA ASN A 211 -29.84 -7.76 -17.02
C ASN A 211 -31.34 -7.93 -17.27
N GLU A 212 -31.86 -7.39 -18.36
CA GLU A 212 -33.29 -7.48 -18.65
C GLU A 212 -33.53 -7.68 -20.14
N THR A 213 -34.37 -8.62 -20.47
CA THR A 213 -34.89 -8.82 -21.80
C THR A 213 -36.42 -8.80 -21.77
N THR A 214 -37.03 -7.95 -22.56
CA THR A 214 -38.47 -7.93 -22.74
C THR A 214 -38.80 -8.28 -24.17
N ALA A 215 -39.47 -9.39 -24.36
CA ALA A 215 -40.03 -9.78 -25.64
C ALA A 215 -41.55 -9.65 -25.62
N THR A 216 -42.08 -8.95 -26.59
CA THR A 216 -43.52 -8.86 -26.75
C THR A 216 -43.89 -9.44 -28.14
N THR A 217 -44.64 -10.48 -28.14
CA THR A 217 -45.14 -11.08 -29.37
C THR A 217 -46.66 -10.93 -29.42
N GLU A 218 -47.14 -10.23 -30.43
CA GLU A 218 -48.55 -10.10 -30.71
C GLU A 218 -48.88 -10.85 -32.00
N ALA A 219 -49.80 -11.77 -31.92
CA ALA A 219 -50.29 -12.49 -33.09
C ALA A 219 -51.81 -12.38 -33.19
N THR A 220 -52.31 -11.91 -34.33
CA THR A 220 -53.72 -11.86 -34.61
C THR A 220 -54.05 -12.77 -35.79
N THR A 221 -54.96 -13.70 -35.56
CA THR A 221 -55.34 -14.68 -36.58
C THR A 221 -56.85 -14.72 -36.76
N THR A 222 -57.30 -14.88 -37.97
CA THR A 222 -58.72 -14.99 -38.36
C THR A 222 -59.10 -16.39 -38.81
N THR A 223 -58.19 -17.35 -38.67
CA THR A 223 -58.36 -18.74 -39.13
C THR A 223 -58.26 -19.77 -38.01
N ASN A 224 -58.35 -21.03 -38.34
CA ASN A 224 -58.66 -22.11 -37.43
C ASN A 224 -57.54 -22.58 -36.47
N GLU A 225 -56.24 -22.33 -36.80
CA GLU A 225 -55.13 -22.77 -35.90
C GLU A 225 -54.02 -21.72 -35.84
N THR A 226 -53.53 -21.46 -34.63
CA THR A 226 -52.39 -20.63 -34.35
C THR A 226 -51.47 -21.32 -33.37
N THR A 227 -50.17 -21.50 -33.73
CA THR A 227 -49.13 -21.99 -32.83
C THR A 227 -48.05 -20.92 -32.70
N ALA A 228 -47.82 -20.47 -31.49
CA ALA A 228 -46.75 -19.54 -31.17
C ALA A 228 -45.77 -20.19 -30.21
N THR A 229 -44.50 -20.23 -30.58
CA THR A 229 -43.42 -20.69 -29.70
C THR A 229 -42.51 -19.52 -29.43
N THR A 230 -42.31 -19.23 -28.17
CA THR A 230 -41.35 -18.19 -27.72
C THR A 230 -40.27 -18.85 -26.88
N GLU A 231 -39.05 -18.71 -27.32
CA GLU A 231 -37.89 -19.14 -26.57
C GLU A 231 -37.09 -17.89 -26.10
N ALA A 232 -36.92 -17.73 -24.83
CA ALA A 232 -36.13 -16.66 -24.27
C ALA A 232 -34.96 -17.22 -23.49
N THR A 233 -33.75 -16.80 -23.82
CA THR A 233 -32.53 -17.19 -23.10
C THR A 233 -31.90 -15.95 -22.46
N THR A 234 -31.81 -15.94 -21.14
CA THR A 234 -31.21 -14.86 -20.37
C THR A 234 -29.94 -15.36 -19.70
N THR A 235 -28.86 -14.67 -19.87
CA THR A 235 -27.59 -14.98 -19.19
C THR A 235 -27.34 -14.09 -17.98
N THR A 236 -28.22 -13.16 -17.71
CA THR A 236 -28.18 -12.27 -16.55
C THR A 236 -29.57 -12.00 -15.98
N ASN A 237 -29.67 -11.27 -14.96
CA ASN A 237 -30.63 -11.16 -13.87
C ASN A 237 -32.14 -11.27 -14.12
N GLU A 238 -32.73 -10.72 -15.17
CA GLU A 238 -34.19 -10.76 -15.32
C GLU A 238 -34.63 -10.86 -16.79
N THR A 239 -35.56 -11.75 -17.01
CA THR A 239 -36.23 -11.90 -18.30
C THR A 239 -37.73 -11.74 -18.14
N ALA A 240 -38.31 -10.82 -18.87
CA ALA A 240 -39.75 -10.70 -18.98
C ALA A 240 -40.18 -10.94 -20.42
N ALA A 241 -41.01 -11.95 -20.63
CA ALA A 241 -41.61 -12.25 -21.89
C ALA A 241 -43.14 -12.06 -21.79
N THR A 242 -43.68 -11.23 -22.64
CA THR A 242 -45.11 -11.04 -22.73
C THR A 242 -45.57 -11.49 -24.10
N THR A 243 -46.43 -12.47 -24.12
CA THR A 243 -47.03 -13.00 -25.35
C THR A 243 -48.53 -12.70 -25.31
N GLU A 244 -48.99 -11.91 -26.27
CA GLU A 244 -50.40 -11.68 -26.48
C GLU A 244 -50.84 -12.27 -27.84
N ALA A 245 -51.82 -13.14 -27.77
CA ALA A 245 -52.38 -13.77 -28.93
C ALA A 245 -53.89 -13.50 -28.99
N THR A 246 -54.34 -12.92 -30.06
CA THR A 246 -55.79 -12.72 -30.33
C THR A 246 -56.21 -13.57 -31.51
N THR A 247 -57.16 -14.47 -31.28
CA THR A 247 -57.63 -15.38 -32.28
C THR A 247 -59.15 -15.24 -32.41
N THR A 248 -59.64 -15.25 -33.61
CA THR A 248 -61.09 -15.25 -33.92
C THR A 248 -61.58 -16.64 -34.36
N THR A 249 -60.77 -17.66 -34.21
CA THR A 249 -61.03 -19.04 -34.60
C THR A 249 -60.83 -20.05 -33.47
N ASN A 250 -60.99 -21.30 -33.70
CA ASN A 250 -61.32 -22.32 -32.72
C ASN A 250 -60.16 -22.89 -31.90
N GLU A 251 -58.90 -22.79 -32.33
CA GLU A 251 -57.78 -23.37 -31.57
C GLU A 251 -56.52 -22.49 -31.59
N THR A 252 -55.94 -22.25 -30.37
CA THR A 252 -54.69 -21.55 -30.17
C THR A 252 -53.80 -22.37 -29.21
N THR A 253 -52.59 -22.69 -29.63
CA THR A 253 -51.58 -23.30 -28.76
C THR A 253 -50.37 -22.38 -28.65
N ALA A 254 -50.03 -22.00 -27.42
CA ALA A 254 -48.81 -21.21 -27.12
C ALA A 254 -47.92 -22.02 -26.24
N THR A 255 -46.66 -22.16 -26.64
CA THR A 255 -45.61 -22.76 -25.84
C THR A 255 -44.52 -21.74 -25.56
N THR A 256 -44.20 -21.52 -24.29
CA THR A 256 -43.14 -20.59 -23.88
C THR A 256 -42.09 -21.41 -23.15
N GLU A 257 -40.88 -21.40 -23.63
CA GLU A 257 -39.73 -21.99 -22.92
C GLU A 257 -38.81 -20.85 -22.50
N GLU A 258 -38.52 -20.82 -21.21
CA GLU A 258 -37.62 -19.84 -20.62
C GLU A 258 -36.42 -20.56 -20.01
N THR A 259 -35.24 -20.13 -20.38
CA THR A 259 -34.00 -20.61 -19.76
C THR A 259 -33.27 -19.46 -19.12
N THR A 260 -33.19 -19.50 -17.80
CA THR A 260 -32.45 -18.50 -17.01
C THR A 260 -31.15 -19.11 -16.49
N THR A 261 -30.03 -18.48 -16.78
CA THR A 261 -28.77 -18.85 -16.22
C THR A 261 -28.37 -17.77 -15.19
N THR A 262 -28.39 -18.11 -13.92
CA THR A 262 -27.88 -17.24 -12.86
C THR A 262 -26.40 -17.58 -12.63
N SER A 263 -25.54 -16.58 -12.67
CA SER A 263 -24.18 -16.73 -12.15
C SER A 263 -24.18 -16.47 -10.64
N GLU A 264 -23.69 -17.41 -9.87
CA GLU A 264 -23.30 -17.18 -8.49
C GLU A 264 -22.04 -16.32 -8.38
#